data_df66e84e7fccf58ce5835391a2cda2ad
#
_entry.id   df66e84e7fccf58ce5835391a2cda2ad
#
_cell.length_a   1.000
_cell.length_b   1.000
_cell.length_c   1.000
_cell.angle_alpha   90.00
_cell.angle_beta   90.00
_cell.angle_gamma   90.00
#
_symmetry.space_group_name_H-M   'P 1'
#
loop_
_entity.id
_entity.type
_entity.pdbx_description
1 polymer ?
#
loop_
_entity_poly.entity_id
_entity_poly.type
_entity_poly.pdbx_seq_one_letter_code
_entity_poly.pdbx_strand_id
1 'polypeptide(L)'
;MITKVNKSIIIFCVFAFGFLLSNLVRSITATLTPVLTSDFDLTAGNLGLLAGGYFIGFSIMQIPVGLLLDKIGPKKVIGCFLMIAFIGTISFALAKSFSGLFISRIFIGVGVSACMMGPLTGYRVWFAEKYQQRANSWMLMVANIGFVSSTLPVQILLPYLSLIHI
;
A
#
# COMPACT_ATOMS: atom_id res chain seq x y z
N MET A 1 -29.17 18.43 1.15
CA MET A 1 -28.22 18.36 0.02
C MET A 1 -26.76 18.43 0.50
N ILE A 2 -26.41 19.33 1.39
CA ILE A 2 -25.04 19.53 1.96
C ILE A 2 -24.47 18.26 2.64
N THR A 3 -25.28 17.50 3.36
CA THR A 3 -24.85 16.27 4.07
C THR A 3 -24.44 15.12 3.15
N LYS A 4 -24.99 15.03 1.94
CA LYS A 4 -24.68 13.96 0.97
C LYS A 4 -23.36 14.22 0.22
N VAL A 5 -23.09 15.49 -0.09
CA VAL A 5 -21.84 15.93 -0.72
C VAL A 5 -20.66 15.74 0.24
N ASN A 6 -20.80 16.10 1.51
CA ASN A 6 -19.75 15.89 2.51
C ASN A 6 -19.38 14.41 2.70
N LYS A 7 -20.38 13.49 2.69
CA LYS A 7 -20.11 12.05 2.77
C LYS A 7 -19.31 11.54 1.57
N SER A 8 -19.63 11.96 0.36
CA SER A 8 -18.91 11.54 -0.84
C SER A 8 -17.45 12.02 -0.83
N ILE A 9 -17.20 13.25 -0.37
CA ILE A 9 -15.85 13.80 -0.24
C ILE A 9 -15.05 12.98 0.79
N ILE A 10 -15.61 12.71 1.96
CA ILE A 10 -14.94 11.92 3.01
C ILE A 10 -14.60 10.52 2.48
N ILE A 11 -15.54 9.85 1.81
CA ILE A 11 -15.32 8.53 1.22
C ILE A 11 -14.19 8.58 0.20
N PHE A 12 -14.19 9.59 -0.67
CA PHE A 12 -13.11 9.79 -1.64
C PHE A 12 -11.76 9.98 -0.96
N CYS A 13 -11.66 10.87 0.03
CA CYS A 13 -10.42 11.15 0.75
C CYS A 13 -9.87 9.91 1.47
N VAL A 14 -10.72 9.13 2.12
CA VAL A 14 -10.31 7.89 2.81
C VAL A 14 -9.76 6.86 1.82
N PHE A 15 -10.42 6.66 0.70
CA PHE A 15 -9.96 5.71 -0.33
C PHE A 15 -8.69 6.19 -1.02
N ALA A 16 -8.63 7.47 -1.38
CA ALA A 16 -7.45 8.07 -2.01
C ALA A 16 -6.23 7.99 -1.08
N PHE A 17 -6.42 8.26 0.22
CA PHE A 17 -5.37 8.14 1.23
C PHE A 17 -4.91 6.68 1.41
N GLY A 18 -5.83 5.72 1.48
CA GLY A 18 -5.48 4.30 1.57
C GLY A 18 -4.66 3.83 0.35
N PHE A 19 -5.01 4.29 -0.84
CA PHE A 19 -4.27 3.94 -2.05
C PHE A 19 -2.92 4.68 -2.16
N LEU A 20 -2.84 5.93 -1.67
CA LEU A 20 -1.58 6.67 -1.51
C LEU A 20 -0.62 5.89 -0.59
N LEU A 21 -1.08 5.46 0.59
CA LEU A 21 -0.27 4.65 1.51
C LEU A 21 0.18 3.33 0.87
N SER A 22 -0.69 2.66 0.12
CA SER A 22 -0.35 1.44 -0.61
C SER A 22 0.80 1.66 -1.59
N ASN A 23 0.77 2.75 -2.37
CA ASN A 23 1.85 3.09 -3.30
C ASN A 23 3.14 3.50 -2.58
N LEU A 24 3.05 4.23 -1.48
CA LEU A 24 4.19 4.60 -0.65
C LEU A 24 4.90 3.35 -0.13
N VAL A 25 4.17 2.44 0.50
CA VAL A 25 4.74 1.20 1.06
C VAL A 25 5.28 0.27 -0.02
N ARG A 26 4.67 0.26 -1.20
CA ARG A 26 5.14 -0.50 -2.35
C ARG A 26 6.51 -0.01 -2.83
N SER A 27 6.69 1.30 -2.95
CA SER A 27 7.88 1.91 -3.57
C SER A 27 9.03 2.16 -2.58
N ILE A 28 8.76 2.24 -1.28
CA ILE A 28 9.77 2.53 -0.26
C ILE A 28 10.93 1.53 -0.24
N THR A 29 10.71 0.28 -0.64
CA THR A 29 11.78 -0.74 -0.69
C THR A 29 12.85 -0.39 -1.69
N ALA A 30 12.47 0.18 -2.84
CA ALA A 30 13.44 0.61 -3.83
C ALA A 30 14.35 1.71 -3.26
N THR A 31 13.79 2.61 -2.44
CA THR A 31 14.55 3.68 -1.77
C THR A 31 15.45 3.14 -0.66
N LEU A 32 14.99 2.10 0.06
CA LEU A 32 15.77 1.45 1.13
C LEU A 32 16.79 0.42 0.60
N THR A 33 16.83 0.15 -0.69
CA THR A 33 17.74 -0.84 -1.30
C THR A 33 19.19 -0.68 -0.84
N PRO A 34 19.83 0.51 -0.83
CA PRO A 34 21.22 0.64 -0.41
C PRO A 34 21.43 0.21 1.04
N VAL A 35 20.53 0.61 1.95
CA VAL A 35 20.59 0.27 3.38
C VAL A 35 20.36 -1.23 3.57
N LEU A 36 19.33 -1.79 2.95
CA LEU A 36 19.05 -3.23 3.05
C LEU A 36 20.19 -4.09 2.50
N THR A 37 20.87 -3.62 1.44
CA THR A 37 22.01 -4.32 0.87
C THR A 37 23.20 -4.31 1.84
N SER A 38 23.48 -3.19 2.49
CA SER A 38 24.58 -3.10 3.47
C SER A 38 24.30 -3.89 4.75
N ASP A 39 23.06 -3.84 5.27
CA ASP A 39 22.72 -4.43 6.57
C ASP A 39 22.54 -5.96 6.51
N PHE A 40 22.12 -6.48 5.37
CA PHE A 40 21.81 -7.91 5.19
C PHE A 40 22.65 -8.60 4.12
N ASP A 41 23.69 -7.95 3.58
CA ASP A 41 24.55 -8.48 2.49
C ASP A 41 23.73 -9.03 1.31
N LEU A 42 22.68 -8.27 0.87
CA LEU A 42 21.74 -8.74 -0.12
C LEU A 42 22.32 -8.68 -1.54
N THR A 43 22.18 -9.77 -2.27
CA THR A 43 22.47 -9.84 -3.71
C THR A 43 21.35 -9.16 -4.52
N ALA A 44 21.63 -8.84 -5.79
CA ALA A 44 20.63 -8.35 -6.73
C ALA A 44 19.43 -9.32 -6.88
N GLY A 45 19.68 -10.64 -6.81
CA GLY A 45 18.65 -11.67 -6.80
C GLY A 45 17.73 -11.58 -5.57
N ASN A 46 18.31 -11.37 -4.39
CA ASN A 46 17.56 -11.20 -3.14
C ASN A 46 16.66 -9.94 -3.18
N LEU A 47 17.15 -8.84 -3.73
CA LEU A 47 16.35 -7.62 -3.92
C LEU A 47 15.20 -7.85 -4.90
N GLY A 48 15.43 -8.59 -5.99
CA GLY A 48 14.37 -9.01 -6.91
C GLY A 48 13.31 -9.88 -6.24
N LEU A 49 13.72 -10.80 -5.36
CA LEU A 49 12.80 -11.63 -4.58
C LEU A 49 11.98 -10.79 -3.58
N LEU A 50 12.59 -9.81 -2.90
CA LEU A 50 11.87 -8.91 -2.00
C LEU A 50 10.79 -8.10 -2.74
N ALA A 51 11.10 -7.60 -3.93
CA ALA A 51 10.12 -6.94 -4.78
C ALA A 51 9.04 -7.93 -5.24
N GLY A 52 9.45 -9.13 -5.69
CA GLY A 52 8.56 -10.21 -6.11
C GLY A 52 7.61 -10.68 -5.00
N GLY A 53 8.09 -10.79 -3.76
CA GLY A 53 7.28 -11.21 -2.61
C GLY A 53 6.05 -10.32 -2.39
N TYR A 54 6.21 -9.01 -2.54
CA TYR A 54 5.08 -8.08 -2.50
C TYR A 54 4.04 -8.40 -3.59
N PHE A 55 4.48 -8.58 -4.83
CA PHE A 55 3.58 -8.87 -5.94
C PHE A 55 2.93 -10.25 -5.84
N ILE A 56 3.61 -11.25 -5.29
CA ILE A 56 3.03 -12.57 -5.02
C ILE A 56 1.86 -12.43 -4.05
N GLY A 57 2.06 -11.79 -2.88
CA GLY A 57 0.98 -11.57 -1.92
C GLY A 57 -0.17 -10.77 -2.49
N PHE A 58 0.13 -9.70 -3.22
CA PHE A 58 -0.86 -8.85 -3.89
C PHE A 58 -1.68 -9.62 -4.92
N SER A 59 -1.04 -10.39 -5.81
CA SER A 59 -1.71 -11.09 -6.92
C SER A 59 -2.59 -12.24 -6.44
N ILE A 60 -2.12 -13.04 -5.49
CA ILE A 60 -2.89 -14.16 -4.94
C ILE A 60 -4.20 -13.66 -4.33
N MET A 61 -4.19 -12.48 -3.72
CA MET A 61 -5.37 -11.91 -3.06
C MET A 61 -6.36 -11.19 -3.99
N GLN A 62 -6.06 -10.99 -5.28
CA GLN A 62 -6.98 -10.27 -6.17
C GLN A 62 -8.35 -10.94 -6.28
N ILE A 63 -8.39 -12.27 -6.46
CA ILE A 63 -9.65 -13.02 -6.55
C ILE A 63 -10.38 -13.07 -5.20
N PRO A 64 -9.75 -13.49 -4.07
CA PRO A 64 -10.38 -13.48 -2.76
C PRO A 64 -10.91 -12.10 -2.34
N VAL A 65 -10.14 -11.04 -2.58
CA VAL A 65 -10.56 -9.65 -2.26
C VAL A 65 -11.80 -9.26 -3.04
N GLY A 66 -11.87 -9.58 -4.34
CA GLY A 66 -13.07 -9.30 -5.15
C GLY A 66 -14.32 -9.94 -4.54
N LEU A 67 -14.25 -11.23 -4.21
CA LEU A 67 -15.36 -11.97 -3.58
C LEU A 67 -15.74 -11.41 -2.19
N LEU A 68 -14.75 -11.00 -1.39
CA LEU A 68 -15.00 -10.40 -0.08
C LEU A 68 -15.63 -9.01 -0.20
N LEU A 69 -15.20 -8.21 -1.16
CA LEU A 69 -15.77 -6.88 -1.43
C LEU A 69 -17.26 -6.98 -1.80
N ASP A 70 -17.63 -7.98 -2.59
CA ASP A 70 -19.03 -8.22 -2.99
C ASP A 70 -19.88 -8.70 -1.83
N LYS A 71 -19.34 -9.56 -0.95
CA LYS A 71 -20.08 -10.17 0.17
C LYS A 71 -20.15 -9.27 1.41
N ILE A 72 -19.07 -8.63 1.80
CA ILE A 72 -18.92 -7.95 3.10
C ILE A 72 -18.93 -6.43 2.93
N GLY A 73 -18.60 -5.96 1.73
CA GLY A 73 -18.53 -4.56 1.37
C GLY A 73 -17.14 -3.92 1.64
N PRO A 74 -16.85 -2.81 0.95
CA PRO A 74 -15.50 -2.23 0.90
C PRO A 74 -14.98 -1.71 2.25
N LYS A 75 -15.86 -1.16 3.10
CA LYS A 75 -15.44 -0.58 4.38
C LYS A 75 -14.76 -1.61 5.30
N LYS A 76 -15.37 -2.78 5.48
CA LYS A 76 -14.85 -3.82 6.38
C LYS A 76 -13.62 -4.50 5.77
N VAL A 77 -13.69 -4.82 4.47
CA VAL A 77 -12.60 -5.50 3.77
C VAL A 77 -11.34 -4.64 3.79
N ILE A 78 -11.41 -3.38 3.38
CA ILE A 78 -10.25 -2.48 3.37
C ILE A 78 -9.69 -2.33 4.79
N GLY A 79 -10.54 -2.16 5.81
CA GLY A 79 -10.09 -2.04 7.19
C GLY A 79 -9.32 -3.26 7.67
N CYS A 80 -9.84 -4.47 7.47
CA CYS A 80 -9.16 -5.72 7.83
C CYS A 80 -7.83 -5.89 7.07
N PHE A 81 -7.82 -5.62 5.79
CA PHE A 81 -6.63 -5.77 4.96
C PHE A 81 -5.55 -4.73 5.29
N LEU A 82 -5.92 -3.50 5.62
CA LEU A 82 -4.96 -2.50 6.10
C LEU A 82 -4.34 -2.90 7.44
N MET A 83 -5.06 -3.58 8.33
CA MET A 83 -4.48 -4.14 9.55
C MET A 83 -3.43 -5.22 9.24
N ILE A 84 -3.67 -6.06 8.24
CA ILE A 84 -2.67 -7.04 7.78
C ILE A 84 -1.44 -6.33 7.22
N ALA A 85 -1.64 -5.26 6.41
CA ALA A 85 -0.54 -4.46 5.89
C ALA A 85 0.27 -3.79 7.01
N PHE A 86 -0.40 -3.28 8.04
CA PHE A 86 0.23 -2.66 9.20
C PHE A 86 1.11 -3.66 9.96
N ILE A 87 0.58 -4.86 10.25
CA ILE A 87 1.34 -5.94 10.89
C ILE A 87 2.54 -6.35 10.02
N GLY A 88 2.33 -6.50 8.71
CA GLY A 88 3.39 -6.79 7.76
C GLY A 88 4.49 -5.72 7.74
N THR A 89 4.13 -4.44 7.84
CA THR A 89 5.09 -3.33 7.87
C THR A 89 5.90 -3.32 9.16
N ILE A 90 5.27 -3.58 10.32
CA ILE A 90 5.98 -3.73 11.60
C ILE A 90 6.92 -4.94 11.54
N SER A 91 6.44 -6.08 11.02
CA SER A 91 7.27 -7.29 10.88
C SER A 91 8.47 -7.04 9.96
N PHE A 92 8.30 -6.24 8.90
CA PHE A 92 9.40 -5.84 8.03
C PHE A 92 10.44 -5.00 8.76
N ALA A 93 10.00 -4.02 9.56
CA ALA A 93 10.90 -3.16 10.34
C ALA A 93 11.67 -3.92 11.44
N LEU A 94 11.09 -4.99 11.99
CA LEU A 94 11.70 -5.81 13.03
C LEU A 94 12.46 -7.03 12.48
N ALA A 95 12.48 -7.23 11.18
CA ALA A 95 13.10 -8.39 10.57
C ALA A 95 14.64 -8.34 10.75
N LYS A 96 15.21 -9.46 11.16
CA LYS A 96 16.67 -9.65 11.35
C LYS A 96 17.28 -10.62 10.34
N SER A 97 16.52 -11.03 9.34
CA SER A 97 16.96 -11.98 8.31
C SER A 97 16.25 -11.72 6.99
N PHE A 98 16.86 -12.15 5.89
CA PHE A 98 16.23 -12.07 4.56
C PHE A 98 14.87 -12.77 4.52
N SER A 99 14.75 -13.95 5.12
CA SER A 99 13.47 -14.69 5.14
C SER A 99 12.37 -13.88 5.87
N GLY A 100 12.72 -13.20 6.96
CA GLY A 100 11.80 -12.31 7.69
C GLY A 100 11.35 -11.13 6.81
N LEU A 101 12.28 -10.49 6.11
CA LEU A 101 11.98 -9.43 5.16
C LEU A 101 11.06 -9.92 4.03
N PHE A 102 11.35 -11.08 3.44
CA PHE A 102 10.59 -11.65 2.33
C PHE A 102 9.14 -12.00 2.73
N ILE A 103 8.97 -12.69 3.88
CA ILE A 103 7.64 -13.04 4.40
C ILE A 103 6.85 -11.77 4.72
N SER A 104 7.48 -10.79 5.36
CA SER A 104 6.83 -9.49 5.65
C SER A 104 6.36 -8.79 4.37
N ARG A 105 7.12 -8.88 3.28
CA ARG A 105 6.73 -8.36 1.96
C ARG A 105 5.49 -9.02 1.39
N ILE A 106 5.35 -10.33 1.56
CA ILE A 106 4.14 -11.06 1.16
C ILE A 106 2.94 -10.54 1.98
N PHE A 107 3.07 -10.41 3.30
CA PHE A 107 2.00 -9.87 4.15
C PHE A 107 1.60 -8.44 3.80
N ILE A 108 2.56 -7.57 3.51
CA ILE A 108 2.30 -6.22 3.03
C ILE A 108 1.51 -6.27 1.71
N GLY A 109 1.95 -7.09 0.75
CA GLY A 109 1.28 -7.27 -0.54
C GLY A 109 -0.17 -7.75 -0.39
N VAL A 110 -0.39 -8.75 0.48
CA VAL A 110 -1.73 -9.22 0.87
C VAL A 110 -2.56 -8.05 1.42
N GLY A 111 -2.03 -7.34 2.40
CA GLY A 111 -2.76 -6.29 3.10
C GLY A 111 -3.14 -5.09 2.24
N VAL A 112 -2.30 -4.69 1.28
CA VAL A 112 -2.61 -3.56 0.39
C VAL A 112 -3.43 -3.94 -0.84
N SER A 113 -3.66 -5.23 -1.09
CA SER A 113 -4.41 -5.71 -2.26
C SER A 113 -5.84 -5.14 -2.33
N ALA A 114 -6.49 -4.94 -1.18
CA ALA A 114 -7.82 -4.35 -1.09
C ALA A 114 -7.85 -2.84 -1.37
N CYS A 115 -6.70 -2.13 -1.27
CA CYS A 115 -6.65 -0.69 -1.46
C CYS A 115 -6.84 -0.26 -2.93
N MET A 116 -6.66 -1.16 -3.88
CA MET A 116 -6.93 -0.91 -5.30
C MET A 116 -8.37 -1.25 -5.67
N MET A 117 -8.83 -2.46 -5.35
CA MET A 117 -10.16 -2.94 -5.73
C MET A 117 -11.29 -2.36 -4.88
N GLY A 118 -11.01 -2.10 -3.59
CA GLY A 118 -11.99 -1.55 -2.66
C GLY A 118 -12.58 -0.21 -3.06
N PRO A 119 -11.77 0.79 -3.46
CA PRO A 119 -12.28 2.05 -4.00
C PRO A 119 -13.14 1.89 -5.25
N LEU A 120 -12.74 1.02 -6.19
CA LEU A 120 -13.51 0.76 -7.42
C LEU A 120 -14.92 0.26 -7.09
N THR A 121 -15.03 -0.70 -6.18
CA THR A 121 -16.31 -1.20 -5.68
C THR A 121 -17.04 -0.12 -4.86
N GLY A 122 -16.34 0.61 -4.01
CA GLY A 122 -16.91 1.67 -3.20
C GLY A 122 -17.50 2.81 -4.04
N TYR A 123 -16.82 3.24 -5.09
CA TYR A 123 -17.33 4.29 -5.96
C TYR A 123 -18.60 3.88 -6.71
N ARG A 124 -18.76 2.58 -7.05
CA ARG A 124 -20.01 2.08 -7.62
C ARG A 124 -21.19 2.18 -6.66
N VAL A 125 -20.94 2.02 -5.36
CA VAL A 125 -21.97 2.08 -4.31
C VAL A 125 -22.34 3.51 -3.92
N TRP A 126 -21.36 4.42 -3.84
CA TRP A 126 -21.57 5.75 -3.23
C TRP A 126 -21.58 6.91 -4.22
N PHE A 127 -21.12 6.72 -5.45
CA PHE A 127 -21.06 7.78 -6.47
C PHE A 127 -22.02 7.50 -7.62
N ALA A 128 -22.66 8.56 -8.14
CA ALA A 128 -23.43 8.45 -9.38
C ALA A 128 -22.48 8.06 -10.53
N GLU A 129 -22.96 7.27 -11.47
CA GLU A 129 -22.19 6.66 -12.55
C GLU A 129 -21.30 7.67 -13.29
N LYS A 130 -21.85 8.86 -13.61
CA LYS A 130 -21.11 9.94 -14.29
C LYS A 130 -19.89 10.48 -13.53
N TYR A 131 -19.78 10.21 -12.21
CA TYR A 131 -18.67 10.69 -11.38
C TYR A 131 -17.68 9.57 -11.01
N GLN A 132 -18.02 8.30 -11.20
CA GLN A 132 -17.20 7.16 -10.77
C GLN A 132 -15.83 7.15 -11.46
N GLN A 133 -15.81 7.31 -12.77
CA GLN A 133 -14.57 7.32 -13.55
C GLN A 133 -13.69 8.53 -13.16
N ARG A 134 -14.30 9.70 -12.98
CA ARG A 134 -13.58 10.90 -12.55
C ARG A 134 -12.98 10.74 -11.15
N ALA A 135 -13.72 10.17 -10.20
CA ALA A 135 -13.22 9.88 -8.87
C ALA A 135 -12.04 8.88 -8.91
N ASN A 136 -12.14 7.87 -9.77
CA ASN A 136 -11.05 6.89 -9.94
C ASN A 136 -9.78 7.56 -10.51
N SER A 137 -9.90 8.41 -11.53
CA SER A 137 -8.75 9.14 -12.10
C SER A 137 -8.08 10.07 -11.07
N TRP A 138 -8.86 10.79 -10.28
CA TRP A 138 -8.33 11.61 -9.19
C TRP A 138 -7.64 10.78 -8.11
N MET A 139 -8.20 9.63 -7.75
CA MET A 139 -7.59 8.70 -6.80
C MET A 139 -6.23 8.22 -7.30
N LEU A 140 -6.13 7.82 -8.57
CA LEU A 140 -4.84 7.41 -9.18
C LEU A 140 -3.81 8.54 -9.16
N MET A 141 -4.23 9.78 -9.41
CA MET A 141 -3.36 10.94 -9.34
C MET A 141 -2.82 11.17 -7.92
N VAL A 142 -3.70 11.12 -6.91
CA VAL A 142 -3.30 11.23 -5.49
C VAL A 142 -2.38 10.08 -5.07
N ALA A 143 -2.64 8.87 -5.55
CA ALA A 143 -1.82 7.71 -5.24
C ALA A 143 -0.38 7.83 -5.77
N ASN A 144 -0.17 8.49 -6.91
CA ASN A 144 1.17 8.77 -7.44
C ASN A 144 1.97 9.75 -6.56
N ILE A 145 1.30 10.62 -5.79
CA ILE A 145 1.97 11.44 -4.78
C ILE A 145 2.64 10.54 -3.72
N GLY A 146 1.99 9.44 -3.32
CA GLY A 146 2.57 8.43 -2.43
C GLY A 146 3.85 7.81 -3.00
N PHE A 147 3.88 7.54 -4.31
CA PHE A 147 5.07 7.03 -4.98
C PHE A 147 6.24 8.05 -4.95
N VAL A 148 5.97 9.30 -5.28
CA VAL A 148 6.98 10.39 -5.23
C VAL A 148 7.44 10.64 -3.79
N SER A 149 6.52 10.62 -2.83
CA SER A 149 6.83 10.86 -1.41
C SER A 149 7.70 9.76 -0.80
N SER A 150 7.67 8.54 -1.33
CA SER A 150 8.53 7.45 -0.87
C SER A 150 9.99 7.61 -1.33
N THR A 151 10.24 8.38 -2.37
CA THR A 151 11.57 8.54 -2.98
C THR A 151 12.28 9.76 -2.43
N LEU A 152 11.81 10.97 -2.73
CA LEU A 152 12.50 12.21 -2.37
C LEU A 152 12.60 12.46 -0.85
N PRO A 153 11.52 12.45 -0.06
CA PRO A 153 11.61 12.73 1.37
C PRO A 153 12.40 11.65 2.12
N VAL A 154 12.26 10.38 1.73
CA VAL A 154 12.98 9.29 2.40
C VAL A 154 14.47 9.35 2.11
N GLN A 155 14.89 9.65 0.87
CA GLN A 155 16.30 9.83 0.55
C GLN A 155 16.94 10.99 1.31
N ILE A 156 16.21 12.07 1.54
CA ILE A 156 16.70 13.21 2.33
C ILE A 156 16.83 12.84 3.81
N LEU A 157 15.93 12.00 4.33
CA LEU A 157 15.92 11.58 5.74
C LEU A 157 16.91 10.45 6.05
N LEU A 158 17.24 9.59 5.07
CA LEU A 158 18.16 8.46 5.28
C LEU A 158 19.50 8.84 5.92
N PRO A 159 20.22 9.90 5.51
CA PRO A 159 21.47 10.29 6.14
C PRO A 159 21.30 10.68 7.61
N TYR A 160 20.20 11.32 7.97
CA TYR A 160 19.90 11.70 9.36
C TYR A 160 19.50 10.51 10.22
N LEU A 161 18.81 9.53 9.65
CA LEU A 161 18.43 8.30 10.35
C LEU A 161 19.64 7.38 10.60
N SER A 162 20.58 7.31 9.67
CA SER A 162 21.82 6.55 9.86
C SER A 162 22.75 7.16 10.91
N LEU A 163 22.68 8.48 11.15
CA LEU A 163 23.42 9.16 12.22
C LEU A 163 22.85 8.89 13.63
N ILE A 164 21.61 8.41 13.74
CA ILE A 164 20.96 8.08 15.02
C ILE A 164 21.31 6.65 15.46
N HIS A 165 21.82 5.81 14.56
CA HIS A 165 22.20 4.41 14.84
C HIS A 165 23.73 4.18 15.00
N ILE A 166 24.53 5.26 15.10
CA ILE A 166 25.96 5.18 15.47
C ILE A 166 26.12 5.51 17.00
#